data_ef041d3227636baec42c9f99c8358fcd
#
_entry.id   ef041d3227636baec42c9f99c8358fcd
#
_cell.length_a   1.000
_cell.length_b   1.000
_cell.length_c   1.000
_cell.angle_alpha   90.00
_cell.angle_beta   90.00
_cell.angle_gamma   90.00
#
_symmetry.space_group_name_H-M   'P 1'
#
loop_
_entity.id
_entity.type
_entity.pdbx_description
1 polymer ?
#
loop_
_entity_poly.entity_id
_entity_poly.type
_entity_poly.pdbx_seq_one_letter_code
_entity_poly.pdbx_strand_id
1 'polypeptide(L)'
;MRKGMLGAAAAMATLIGCSTVPVTEGAARPVPPDRIYKAARLAPSPDRSAQIYIMRDKGFHGSACTHAISLNNEKVMDIRQSEAATLYVSPGSYFVKLDTGGGACPNISTSQNLTINAGERQVYRILLPSDGSLRLSREQ
;
A
#
# COMPACT_ATOMS: atom_id res chain seq x y z
N MET A 1 -24.68 -23.04 -58.13
CA MET A 1 -24.91 -21.99 -57.15
C MET A 1 -24.38 -22.45 -55.79
N ARG A 2 -23.20 -22.00 -55.39
CA ARG A 2 -22.64 -22.28 -54.07
C ARG A 2 -22.55 -20.96 -53.31
N LYS A 3 -23.40 -20.78 -52.29
CA LYS A 3 -23.38 -19.66 -51.39
C LYS A 3 -22.29 -19.88 -50.37
N GLY A 4 -21.20 -19.09 -50.46
CA GLY A 4 -20.17 -19.03 -49.46
C GLY A 4 -20.65 -18.28 -48.21
N MET A 5 -20.59 -18.94 -47.08
CA MET A 5 -20.91 -18.39 -45.76
C MET A 5 -19.61 -17.79 -45.20
N LEU A 6 -19.49 -16.48 -45.23
CA LEU A 6 -18.41 -15.77 -44.51
C LEU A 6 -18.74 -15.81 -43.02
N GLY A 7 -17.98 -16.57 -42.28
CA GLY A 7 -17.98 -16.51 -40.81
C GLY A 7 -17.24 -15.28 -40.33
N ALA A 8 -17.94 -14.34 -39.71
CA ALA A 8 -17.35 -13.22 -39.01
C ALA A 8 -16.77 -13.70 -37.65
N ALA A 9 -15.46 -13.81 -37.58
CA ALA A 9 -14.78 -14.05 -36.31
C ALA A 9 -14.77 -12.74 -35.50
N ALA A 10 -15.63 -12.65 -34.49
CA ALA A 10 -15.59 -11.55 -33.50
C ALA A 10 -14.39 -11.73 -32.61
N ALA A 11 -13.36 -10.90 -32.80
CA ALA A 11 -12.23 -10.79 -31.88
C ALA A 11 -12.72 -10.09 -30.60
N MET A 12 -12.93 -10.85 -29.53
CA MET A 12 -13.12 -10.30 -28.19
C MET A 12 -11.78 -9.73 -27.71
N ALA A 13 -11.62 -8.43 -27.83
CA ALA A 13 -10.53 -7.71 -27.16
C ALA A 13 -10.81 -7.72 -25.64
N THR A 14 -10.14 -8.56 -24.88
CA THR A 14 -10.13 -8.49 -23.41
C THR A 14 -9.42 -7.22 -23.00
N LEU A 15 -10.16 -6.23 -22.55
CA LEU A 15 -9.64 -5.04 -21.88
C LEU A 15 -9.01 -5.48 -20.54
N ILE A 16 -7.73 -5.79 -20.57
CA ILE A 16 -6.94 -5.97 -19.34
C ILE A 16 -6.76 -4.56 -18.76
N GLY A 17 -7.72 -4.15 -17.93
CA GLY A 17 -7.61 -2.90 -17.19
C GLY A 17 -6.36 -2.93 -16.32
N CYS A 18 -5.55 -1.87 -16.36
CA CYS A 18 -4.43 -1.65 -15.43
C CYS A 18 -4.99 -1.39 -14.03
N SER A 19 -5.46 -2.43 -13.37
CA SER A 19 -6.02 -2.35 -12.02
C SER A 19 -4.97 -2.69 -10.97
N THR A 20 -5.11 -2.08 -9.80
CA THR A 20 -4.39 -2.49 -8.60
C THR A 20 -4.79 -3.92 -8.24
N VAL A 21 -3.83 -4.78 -7.97
CA VAL A 21 -4.07 -6.16 -7.54
C VAL A 21 -3.89 -6.22 -6.02
N PRO A 22 -4.95 -6.55 -5.27
CA PRO A 22 -4.87 -6.69 -3.83
C PRO A 22 -3.84 -7.75 -3.43
N VAL A 23 -3.03 -7.43 -2.44
CA VAL A 23 -2.10 -8.37 -1.79
C VAL A 23 -2.72 -8.80 -0.47
N THR A 24 -2.77 -10.11 -0.22
CA THR A 24 -3.21 -10.63 1.08
C THR A 24 -2.10 -10.52 2.11
N GLU A 25 -2.44 -10.48 3.39
CA GLU A 25 -1.44 -10.42 4.48
C GLU A 25 -0.43 -11.58 4.39
N GLY A 26 -0.90 -12.80 4.11
CA GLY A 26 -0.03 -13.98 3.98
C GLY A 26 0.87 -13.99 2.75
N ALA A 27 0.58 -13.16 1.74
CA ALA A 27 1.38 -13.03 0.52
C ALA A 27 2.27 -11.78 0.52
N ALA A 28 2.08 -10.87 1.47
CA ALA A 28 2.90 -9.68 1.62
C ALA A 28 4.28 -10.05 2.16
N ARG A 29 5.32 -9.45 1.58
CA ARG A 29 6.71 -9.63 2.05
C ARG A 29 7.02 -8.58 3.11
N PRO A 30 7.84 -8.89 4.11
CA PRO A 30 8.29 -7.88 5.07
C PRO A 30 9.15 -6.80 4.37
N VAL A 31 9.06 -5.57 4.87
CA VAL A 31 9.97 -4.50 4.46
C VAL A 31 11.39 -4.87 4.88
N PRO A 32 12.39 -4.85 3.98
CA PRO A 32 13.76 -5.16 4.31
C PRO A 32 14.38 -4.17 5.30
N PRO A 33 15.34 -4.62 6.17
CA PRO A 33 15.92 -3.78 7.22
C PRO A 33 16.61 -2.50 6.74
N ASP A 34 17.18 -2.51 5.54
CA ASP A 34 17.85 -1.35 4.92
C ASP A 34 16.91 -0.20 4.59
N ARG A 35 15.60 -0.45 4.60
CA ARG A 35 14.55 0.55 4.37
C ARG A 35 13.71 0.84 5.61
N ILE A 36 14.17 0.40 6.78
CA ILE A 36 13.55 0.69 8.08
C ILE A 36 14.42 1.68 8.82
N TYR A 37 13.90 2.87 9.09
CA TYR A 37 14.64 3.97 9.76
C TYR A 37 14.36 4.02 11.27
N LYS A 38 13.25 3.44 11.73
CA LYS A 38 12.82 3.39 13.12
C LYS A 38 12.48 1.95 13.53
N ALA A 39 13.49 1.12 13.61
CA ALA A 39 13.35 -0.31 13.91
C ALA A 39 12.58 -0.57 15.22
N ALA A 40 12.73 0.31 16.22
CA ALA A 40 12.00 0.20 17.48
C ALA A 40 10.47 0.26 17.28
N ARG A 41 9.96 0.90 16.22
CA ARG A 41 8.53 0.94 15.89
C ARG A 41 8.01 -0.37 15.31
N LEU A 42 8.89 -1.23 14.81
CA LEU A 42 8.54 -2.53 14.23
C LEU A 42 8.71 -3.68 15.23
N ALA A 43 9.10 -3.40 16.46
CA ALA A 43 9.27 -4.38 17.53
C ALA A 43 8.19 -4.19 18.60
N PRO A 44 7.57 -5.27 19.10
CA PRO A 44 6.62 -5.19 20.19
C PRO A 44 7.31 -4.68 21.47
N SER A 45 6.55 -3.98 22.30
CA SER A 45 6.99 -3.46 23.60
C SER A 45 5.78 -3.38 24.52
N PRO A 46 5.97 -3.52 25.86
CA PRO A 46 4.84 -3.50 26.80
C PRO A 46 4.02 -2.19 26.76
N ASP A 47 4.65 -1.07 26.45
CA ASP A 47 4.02 0.25 26.34
C ASP A 47 3.40 0.51 24.96
N ARG A 48 3.63 -0.36 23.99
CA ARG A 48 3.14 -0.28 22.59
C ARG A 48 2.20 -1.44 22.28
N SER A 49 1.06 -1.45 22.95
CA SER A 49 0.08 -2.52 22.88
C SER A 49 -0.84 -2.48 21.65
N ALA A 50 -0.82 -1.39 20.87
CA ALA A 50 -1.62 -1.24 19.67
C ALA A 50 -0.79 -1.48 18.40
N GLN A 51 -1.44 -1.88 17.32
CA GLN A 51 -0.78 -2.25 16.07
C GLN A 51 -1.40 -1.54 14.86
N ILE A 52 -0.56 -0.93 14.05
CA ILE A 52 -0.92 -0.38 12.74
C ILE A 52 -0.24 -1.26 11.70
N TYR A 53 -1.01 -2.10 11.01
CA TYR A 53 -0.50 -2.92 9.92
C TYR A 53 -0.69 -2.19 8.60
N ILE A 54 0.40 -1.97 7.88
CA ILE A 54 0.40 -1.26 6.60
C ILE A 54 0.89 -2.21 5.52
N MET A 55 0.11 -2.37 4.45
CA MET A 55 0.50 -3.16 3.27
C MET A 55 0.30 -2.35 1.99
N ARG A 56 1.10 -2.66 0.98
CA ARG A 56 1.00 -2.04 -0.32
C ARG A 56 0.64 -3.06 -1.39
N ASP A 57 -0.42 -2.77 -2.12
CA ASP A 57 -0.87 -3.59 -3.25
C ASP A 57 0.12 -3.57 -4.42
N LYS A 58 -0.06 -4.52 -5.33
CA LYS A 58 0.58 -4.54 -6.63
C LYS A 58 -0.16 -3.64 -7.60
N GLY A 59 0.54 -3.13 -8.60
CA GLY A 59 -0.08 -2.40 -9.69
C GLY A 59 0.97 -1.98 -10.70
N PHE A 60 0.55 -1.73 -11.94
CA PHE A 60 1.45 -1.25 -12.98
C PHE A 60 1.89 0.19 -12.68
N HIS A 61 0.92 1.05 -12.30
CA HIS A 61 1.21 2.43 -11.95
C HIS A 61 2.03 2.51 -10.66
N GLY A 62 3.14 3.22 -10.72
CA GLY A 62 4.03 3.41 -9.59
C GLY A 62 4.71 2.13 -9.07
N SER A 63 4.76 1.05 -9.87
CA SER A 63 5.37 -0.22 -9.47
C SER A 63 6.83 -0.08 -9.06
N ALA A 64 7.58 0.81 -9.70
CA ALA A 64 8.96 1.13 -9.38
C ALA A 64 9.12 2.17 -8.27
N CYS A 65 8.02 2.83 -7.85
CA CYS A 65 8.07 3.88 -6.85
C CYS A 65 8.16 3.29 -5.44
N THR A 66 8.96 3.92 -4.60
CA THR A 66 9.02 3.66 -3.17
C THR A 66 8.15 4.68 -2.45
N HIS A 67 7.41 4.25 -1.44
CA HIS A 67 6.57 5.13 -0.64
C HIS A 67 7.16 5.27 0.76
N ALA A 68 7.43 6.51 1.17
CA ALA A 68 7.89 6.81 2.52
C ALA A 68 6.70 6.86 3.48
N ILE A 69 6.77 6.11 4.55
CA ILE A 69 5.79 6.11 5.64
C ILE A 69 6.35 6.92 6.80
N SER A 70 5.60 7.94 7.21
CA SER A 70 5.91 8.72 8.42
C SER A 70 4.78 8.61 9.43
N LEU A 71 5.14 8.54 10.70
CA LEU A 71 4.22 8.54 11.84
C LEU A 71 4.52 9.78 12.68
N ASN A 72 3.52 10.66 12.87
CA ASN A 72 3.68 11.95 13.54
C ASN A 72 4.88 12.76 12.99
N ASN A 73 4.98 12.84 11.65
CA ASN A 73 6.07 13.50 10.91
C ASN A 73 7.48 12.88 11.08
N GLU A 74 7.60 11.74 11.73
CA GLU A 74 8.84 10.99 11.80
C GLU A 74 8.84 9.88 10.76
N LYS A 75 9.80 9.89 9.83
CA LYS A 75 9.93 8.84 8.81
C LYS A 75 10.30 7.52 9.47
N VAL A 76 9.47 6.50 9.25
CA VAL A 76 9.62 5.17 9.86
C VAL A 76 10.24 4.18 8.90
N MET A 77 9.76 4.13 7.67
CA MET A 77 10.20 3.16 6.66
C MET A 77 9.87 3.61 5.24
N ASP A 78 10.49 2.94 4.28
CA ASP A 78 10.13 2.99 2.86
C ASP A 78 9.53 1.66 2.43
N ILE A 79 8.33 1.67 1.85
CA ILE A 79 7.60 0.48 1.42
C ILE A 79 7.45 0.41 -0.09
N ARG A 80 7.65 -0.78 -0.67
CA ARG A 80 7.43 -1.08 -2.09
C ARG A 80 6.22 -1.98 -2.27
N GLN A 81 5.83 -2.20 -3.53
CA GLN A 81 4.68 -3.08 -3.83
C GLN A 81 4.85 -4.49 -3.26
N SER A 82 3.77 -5.10 -2.84
CA SER A 82 3.71 -6.41 -2.20
C SER A 82 4.47 -6.51 -0.88
N GLU A 83 4.75 -5.40 -0.24
CA GLU A 83 5.38 -5.37 1.08
C GLU A 83 4.40 -4.91 2.15
N ALA A 84 4.68 -5.33 3.37
CA ALA A 84 3.92 -4.95 4.54
C ALA A 84 4.81 -4.85 5.79
N ALA A 85 4.33 -4.10 6.76
CA ALA A 85 4.94 -4.01 8.08
C ALA A 85 3.90 -3.73 9.16
N THR A 86 4.17 -4.19 10.38
CA THR A 86 3.42 -3.84 11.58
C THR A 86 4.18 -2.77 12.35
N LEU A 87 3.53 -1.64 12.61
CA LEU A 87 4.02 -0.62 13.52
C LEU A 87 3.37 -0.84 14.88
N TYR A 88 4.19 -0.97 15.92
CA TYR A 88 3.73 -1.07 17.31
C TYR A 88 3.72 0.32 17.93
N VAL A 89 2.56 0.72 18.44
CA VAL A 89 2.34 2.06 18.97
C VAL A 89 1.64 2.01 20.34
N SER A 90 1.83 3.03 21.16
CA SER A 90 1.02 3.23 22.37
C SER A 90 -0.41 3.61 21.96
N PRO A 91 -1.43 3.32 22.78
CA PRO A 91 -2.77 3.82 22.52
C PRO A 91 -2.78 5.35 22.39
N GLY A 92 -3.54 5.88 21.43
CA GLY A 92 -3.61 7.32 21.23
C GLY A 92 -3.94 7.71 19.79
N SER A 93 -3.71 8.98 19.49
CA SER A 93 -3.95 9.56 18.17
C SER A 93 -2.64 9.73 17.40
N TYR A 94 -2.68 9.37 16.11
CA TYR A 94 -1.53 9.40 15.24
C TYR A 94 -1.86 10.06 13.90
N PHE A 95 -0.85 10.69 13.33
CA PHE A 95 -0.87 11.21 11.97
C PHE A 95 0.02 10.33 11.11
N VAL A 96 -0.59 9.56 10.21
CA VAL A 96 0.14 8.72 9.25
C VAL A 96 0.21 9.47 7.93
N LYS A 97 1.44 9.69 7.46
CA LYS A 97 1.72 10.34 6.18
C LYS A 97 2.39 9.35 5.24
N LEU A 98 1.99 9.39 4.00
CA LEU A 98 2.52 8.61 2.90
C LEU A 98 2.99 9.56 1.81
N ASP A 99 4.27 9.50 1.49
CA ASP A 99 4.88 10.29 0.43
C ASP A 99 5.43 9.38 -0.67
N THR A 100 5.19 9.76 -1.93
CA THR A 100 5.95 9.24 -3.06
C THR A 100 6.82 10.35 -3.60
N GLY A 101 7.92 10.01 -4.24
CA GLY A 101 8.75 11.01 -4.90
C GLY A 101 10.14 10.48 -5.19
N GLY A 102 10.87 11.27 -5.99
CA GLY A 102 12.21 10.94 -6.44
C GLY A 102 12.26 10.22 -7.78
N GLY A 103 13.21 10.57 -8.62
CA GLY A 103 13.38 10.01 -9.96
C GLY A 103 12.18 10.26 -10.86
N ALA A 104 11.69 9.21 -11.50
CA ALA A 104 10.52 9.25 -12.39
C ALA A 104 9.17 9.16 -11.65
N CYS A 105 9.18 9.06 -10.33
CA CYS A 105 7.97 8.95 -9.51
C CYS A 105 7.34 10.32 -9.27
N PRO A 106 6.01 10.47 -9.46
CA PRO A 106 5.34 11.73 -9.16
C PRO A 106 5.47 12.05 -7.66
N ASN A 107 5.69 13.33 -7.36
CA ASN A 107 5.76 13.80 -5.97
C ASN A 107 4.34 14.00 -5.44
N ILE A 108 3.77 12.96 -4.86
CA ILE A 108 2.42 12.92 -4.32
C ILE A 108 2.48 12.58 -2.84
N SER A 109 1.62 13.20 -2.06
CA SER A 109 1.51 13.00 -0.62
C SER A 109 0.06 12.80 -0.23
N THR A 110 -0.19 11.87 0.68
CA THR A 110 -1.49 11.72 1.35
C THR A 110 -1.28 11.45 2.83
N SER A 111 -2.26 11.79 3.64
CA SER A 111 -2.17 11.62 5.09
C SER A 111 -3.51 11.31 5.69
N GLN A 112 -3.49 10.68 6.86
CA GLN A 112 -4.68 10.32 7.61
C GLN A 112 -4.42 10.41 9.12
N ASN A 113 -5.37 11.00 9.82
CA ASN A 113 -5.42 10.91 11.28
C ASN A 113 -6.12 9.62 11.69
N LEU A 114 -5.61 8.96 12.69
CA LEU A 114 -6.22 7.79 13.29
C LEU A 114 -6.14 7.85 14.81
N THR A 115 -7.10 7.23 15.48
CA THR A 115 -7.04 6.95 16.91
C THR A 115 -7.10 5.43 17.08
N ILE A 116 -6.24 4.92 17.94
CA ILE A 116 -6.12 3.48 18.18
C ILE A 116 -6.11 3.20 19.68
N ASN A 117 -6.82 2.16 20.10
CA ASN A 117 -6.94 1.76 21.49
C ASN A 117 -5.92 0.67 21.87
N ALA A 118 -5.76 0.45 23.17
CA ALA A 118 -4.92 -0.63 23.68
C ALA A 118 -5.41 -1.99 23.15
N GLY A 119 -4.48 -2.81 22.64
CA GLY A 119 -4.79 -4.11 22.05
C GLY A 119 -5.46 -4.07 20.68
N GLU A 120 -5.77 -2.88 20.16
CA GLU A 120 -6.40 -2.74 18.85
C GLU A 120 -5.37 -2.93 17.73
N ARG A 121 -5.82 -3.57 16.65
CA ARG A 121 -5.08 -3.69 15.39
C ARG A 121 -5.88 -3.03 14.28
N GLN A 122 -5.29 -2.05 13.64
CA GLN A 122 -5.86 -1.40 12.45
C GLN A 122 -5.04 -1.76 11.23
N VAL A 123 -5.71 -2.08 10.13
CA VAL A 123 -5.10 -2.49 8.86
C VAL A 123 -5.29 -1.39 7.84
N TYR A 124 -4.21 -1.00 7.21
CA TYR A 124 -4.20 0.01 6.16
C TYR A 124 -3.60 -0.54 4.87
N ARG A 125 -4.23 -0.21 3.77
CA ARG A 125 -3.83 -0.60 2.43
C ARG A 125 -3.41 0.62 1.63
N ILE A 126 -2.25 0.54 1.00
CA ILE A 126 -1.75 1.56 0.08
C ILE A 126 -2.12 1.16 -1.35
N LEU A 127 -2.86 2.03 -2.02
CA LEU A 127 -3.35 1.88 -3.38
C LEU A 127 -2.79 3.01 -4.24
N LEU A 128 -2.38 2.67 -5.46
CA LEU A 128 -2.06 3.62 -6.52
C LEU A 128 -2.83 3.22 -7.76
N PRO A 129 -4.13 3.61 -7.84
CA PRO A 129 -4.99 3.31 -8.98
C PRO A 129 -4.51 3.95 -10.28
N SER A 130 -5.10 3.53 -11.40
CA SER A 130 -4.77 4.02 -12.74
C SER A 130 -5.04 5.53 -12.95
N ASP A 131 -5.87 6.14 -12.10
CA ASP A 131 -6.12 7.59 -12.08
C ASP A 131 -4.94 8.40 -11.50
N GLY A 132 -3.89 7.72 -11.00
CA GLY A 132 -2.71 8.34 -10.41
C GLY A 132 -2.92 8.86 -8.99
N SER A 133 -4.10 8.66 -8.39
CA SER A 133 -4.34 9.06 -7.00
C SER A 133 -3.62 8.10 -6.03
N LEU A 134 -2.95 8.66 -5.03
CA LEU A 134 -2.37 7.86 -3.94
C LEU A 134 -3.38 7.77 -2.80
N ARG A 135 -3.70 6.56 -2.38
CA ARG A 135 -4.71 6.33 -1.33
C ARG A 135 -4.14 5.46 -0.21
N LEU A 136 -4.45 5.87 1.00
CA LEU A 136 -4.28 5.07 2.21
C LEU A 136 -5.68 4.72 2.72
N SER A 137 -6.08 3.46 2.57
CA SER A 137 -7.42 2.97 2.91
C SER A 137 -7.36 2.10 4.14
N ARG A 138 -8.21 2.38 5.13
CA ARG A 138 -8.41 1.49 6.28
C ARG A 138 -9.30 0.32 5.84
N GLU A 139 -8.85 -0.90 6.13
CA GLU A 139 -9.66 -2.11 6.01
C GLU A 139 -10.62 -2.22 7.22
N GLN A 140 -11.81 -2.70 6.96
CA GLN A 140 -12.84 -2.92 8.01
C GLN A 140 -12.74 -4.35 8.56
#